data_981b385bfc17e3ef06ee37672ff6ebb5
#
_entry.id   981b385bfc17e3ef06ee37672ff6ebb5
#
_cell.length_a   1.000
_cell.length_b   1.000
_cell.length_c   1.000
_cell.angle_alpha   90.00
_cell.angle_beta   90.00
_cell.angle_gamma   90.00
#
_symmetry.space_group_name_H-M   'P 1'
#
loop_
_entity.id
_entity.type
_entity.pdbx_description
1 polymer ?
#
loop_
_entity_poly.entity_id
_entity_poly.type
_entity_poly.pdbx_seq_one_letter_code
_entity_poly.pdbx_strand_id
1 'polypeptide(L)'
;SDNKQFDIPGLGAELLHNKSDFILVAEFMYNCEGKLGDRKHSAILTTLRTCWTKSIANPISFKEELCNIKVFDCLPYTNGALCSFIQYELPYVNRLEVASLLFLPVQISKITYKTFTGTQAKKYSKNLVNLGWEGVMCIDPKSKYQAGKRVNYSIKLKYRKTADLLCIDVAAGDVGSKYENSIGALVLQDSTGRVVSVGSGLDDNDRRPELSDYYIG
;
A
#
# COMPACT_ATOMS: atom_id res chain seq x y z
N SER A 1 -2.40 13.79 -3.55
CA SER A 1 -1.46 12.74 -3.99
C SER A 1 -0.55 13.33 -5.04
N ASP A 2 0.73 13.44 -4.73
CA ASP A 2 1.73 13.94 -5.65
C ASP A 2 1.74 13.01 -6.87
N ASN A 3 1.45 13.55 -8.04
CA ASN A 3 1.60 12.85 -9.32
C ASN A 3 3.09 12.62 -9.58
N LYS A 4 3.70 11.69 -8.84
CA LYS A 4 5.08 11.28 -9.09
C LYS A 4 5.06 10.23 -10.17
N GLN A 5 5.62 10.59 -11.32
CA GLN A 5 5.87 9.64 -12.39
C GLN A 5 7.04 8.76 -12.01
N PHE A 6 6.84 7.44 -12.04
CA PHE A 6 7.89 6.47 -11.88
C PHE A 6 8.14 5.81 -13.22
N ASP A 7 9.37 5.89 -13.68
CA ASP A 7 9.81 5.11 -14.85
C ASP A 7 10.32 3.75 -14.35
N ILE A 8 9.60 2.70 -14.73
CA ILE A 8 10.02 1.32 -14.46
C ILE A 8 10.70 0.85 -15.72
N PRO A 9 12.05 0.65 -15.72
CA PRO A 9 12.77 0.22 -16.89
C PRO A 9 12.14 -1.03 -17.52
N GLY A 10 11.97 -1.01 -18.85
CA GLY A 10 11.39 -2.12 -19.61
C GLY A 10 9.87 -2.18 -19.66
N LEU A 11 9.18 -1.80 -18.60
CA LEU A 11 7.70 -1.90 -18.54
C LEU A 11 6.99 -0.78 -19.31
N GLY A 12 7.58 0.40 -19.33
CA GLY A 12 7.00 1.57 -19.99
C GLY A 12 6.92 1.42 -21.52
N ALA A 13 7.90 0.79 -22.14
CA ALA A 13 7.94 0.60 -23.58
C ALA A 13 6.84 -0.36 -24.07
N GLU A 14 6.56 -1.44 -23.37
CA GLU A 14 5.51 -2.39 -23.74
C GLU A 14 4.10 -1.81 -23.52
N LEU A 15 3.88 -1.00 -22.51
CA LEU A 15 2.61 -0.31 -22.27
C LEU A 15 2.33 0.77 -23.30
N LEU A 16 3.37 1.47 -23.79
CA LEU A 16 3.25 2.51 -24.83
C LEU A 16 2.93 1.97 -26.22
N HIS A 17 3.25 0.72 -26.51
CA HIS A 17 2.87 0.06 -27.76
C HIS A 17 1.37 -0.26 -27.86
N ASN A 18 0.69 -0.42 -26.74
CA ASN A 18 -0.76 -0.49 -26.70
C ASN A 18 -1.30 0.94 -26.67
N LYS A 19 -1.76 1.45 -27.80
CA LYS A 19 -2.54 2.72 -27.92
C LYS A 19 -3.89 2.57 -27.21
N SER A 20 -3.88 2.22 -25.92
CA SER A 20 -5.10 2.08 -25.16
C SER A 20 -5.44 3.41 -24.50
N ASP A 21 -6.60 3.92 -24.81
CA ASP A 21 -7.19 5.12 -24.19
C ASP A 21 -7.67 4.81 -22.76
N PHE A 22 -6.81 4.19 -21.95
CA PHE A 22 -7.16 3.78 -20.59
C PHE A 22 -6.04 4.08 -19.58
N ILE A 23 -6.43 4.47 -18.37
CA ILE A 23 -5.56 4.49 -17.21
C ILE A 23 -5.84 3.24 -16.39
N LEU A 24 -4.81 2.43 -16.18
CA LEU A 24 -4.88 1.28 -15.29
C LEU A 24 -4.53 1.71 -13.87
N VAL A 25 -5.41 1.41 -12.93
CA VAL A 25 -5.14 1.58 -11.51
C VAL A 25 -4.67 0.23 -10.97
N ALA A 26 -3.44 0.21 -10.47
CA ALA A 26 -2.79 -1.05 -10.14
C ALA A 26 -1.89 -0.93 -8.91
N GLU A 27 -1.57 -2.06 -8.32
CA GLU A 27 -0.55 -2.19 -7.28
C GLU A 27 0.69 -2.86 -7.85
N PHE A 28 1.84 -2.23 -7.62
CA PHE A 28 3.13 -2.80 -7.99
C PHE A 28 3.62 -3.73 -6.87
N MET A 29 3.99 -4.93 -7.25
CA MET A 29 4.51 -5.96 -6.36
C MET A 29 5.87 -6.44 -6.86
N TYR A 30 6.80 -6.67 -5.94
CA TYR A 30 8.09 -7.27 -6.24
C TYR A 30 8.22 -8.60 -5.50
N ASN A 31 8.23 -9.69 -6.23
CA ASN A 31 8.31 -11.05 -5.70
C ASN A 31 9.77 -11.40 -5.37
N CYS A 32 10.29 -10.88 -4.28
CA CYS A 32 11.54 -11.42 -3.75
C CYS A 32 11.29 -12.76 -3.05
N GLU A 33 12.32 -13.59 -2.94
CA GLU A 33 12.24 -14.84 -2.19
C GLU A 33 11.73 -14.58 -0.77
N GLY A 34 10.53 -15.06 -0.48
CA GLY A 34 9.84 -14.85 0.79
C GLY A 34 8.32 -14.90 0.63
N LYS A 35 7.61 -14.98 1.73
CA LYS A 35 6.16 -14.91 1.73
C LYS A 35 5.72 -13.48 1.40
N LEU A 36 4.72 -13.34 0.53
CA LEU A 36 4.02 -12.07 0.29
C LEU A 36 3.68 -11.41 1.63
N GLY A 37 4.11 -10.14 1.80
CA GLY A 37 3.90 -9.39 3.05
C GLY A 37 5.05 -9.49 4.05
N ASP A 38 6.15 -10.18 3.74
CA ASP A 38 7.35 -10.18 4.59
C ASP A 38 7.98 -8.78 4.65
N ARG A 39 8.62 -8.46 5.81
CA ARG A 39 9.36 -7.22 6.01
C ARG A 39 10.44 -6.97 4.94
N LYS A 40 11.07 -8.04 4.44
CA LYS A 40 12.05 -7.95 3.35
C LYS A 40 11.43 -7.36 2.07
N HIS A 41 10.23 -7.80 1.72
CA HIS A 41 9.49 -7.28 0.57
C HIS A 41 9.19 -5.79 0.72
N SER A 42 8.64 -5.37 1.86
CA SER A 42 8.36 -3.96 2.16
C SER A 42 9.62 -3.10 2.19
N ALA A 43 10.74 -3.63 2.73
CA ALA A 43 12.02 -2.93 2.75
C ALA A 43 12.58 -2.74 1.32
N ILE A 44 12.49 -3.74 0.47
CA ILE A 44 12.91 -3.64 -0.94
C ILE A 44 12.09 -2.58 -1.67
N LEU A 45 10.76 -2.61 -1.55
CA LEU A 45 9.90 -1.62 -2.19
C LEU A 45 10.17 -0.20 -1.68
N THR A 46 10.43 -0.04 -0.38
CA THR A 46 10.78 1.26 0.21
C THR A 46 12.12 1.76 -0.34
N THR A 47 13.12 0.89 -0.45
CA THR A 47 14.43 1.23 -1.00
C THR A 47 14.33 1.62 -2.47
N LEU A 48 13.64 0.83 -3.29
CA LEU A 48 13.40 1.13 -4.70
C LEU A 48 12.70 2.48 -4.86
N ARG A 49 11.64 2.73 -4.12
CA ARG A 49 10.92 4.01 -4.12
C ARG A 49 11.84 5.17 -3.77
N THR A 50 12.70 4.99 -2.75
CA THR A 50 13.65 6.03 -2.33
C THR A 50 14.68 6.30 -3.42
N CYS A 51 15.22 5.27 -4.04
CA CYS A 51 16.19 5.41 -5.14
C CYS A 51 15.58 6.15 -6.32
N TRP A 52 14.37 5.79 -6.72
CA TRP A 52 13.67 6.46 -7.83
C TRP A 52 13.32 7.91 -7.52
N THR A 53 12.83 8.21 -6.30
CA THR A 53 12.46 9.59 -5.93
C THR A 53 13.66 10.51 -5.77
N LYS A 54 14.81 9.98 -5.39
CA LYS A 54 16.05 10.78 -5.16
C LYS A 54 17.04 10.69 -6.30
N SER A 55 16.73 9.93 -7.36
CA SER A 55 17.61 9.68 -8.51
C SER A 55 19.02 9.17 -8.10
N ILE A 56 19.07 8.37 -7.03
CA ILE A 56 20.31 7.74 -6.55
C ILE A 56 20.44 6.32 -7.06
N ALA A 57 21.67 5.85 -7.18
CA ALA A 57 21.95 4.48 -7.61
C ALA A 57 21.22 3.46 -6.73
N ASN A 58 20.57 2.48 -7.37
CA ASN A 58 19.85 1.44 -6.67
C ASN A 58 20.85 0.39 -6.14
N PRO A 59 20.99 0.22 -4.83
CA PRO A 59 21.88 -0.79 -4.24
C PRO A 59 21.33 -2.22 -4.39
N ILE A 60 20.06 -2.37 -4.80
CA ILE A 60 19.41 -3.66 -5.01
C ILE A 60 19.46 -3.98 -6.50
N SER A 61 19.97 -5.16 -6.85
CA SER A 61 19.86 -5.68 -8.21
C SER A 61 18.39 -5.88 -8.54
N PHE A 62 17.86 -4.97 -9.35
CA PHE A 62 16.47 -5.03 -9.79
C PHE A 62 16.32 -6.11 -10.87
N LYS A 63 15.41 -7.04 -10.64
CA LYS A 63 15.11 -8.13 -11.57
C LYS A 63 13.68 -7.93 -12.08
N GLU A 64 13.55 -7.60 -13.36
CA GLU A 64 12.22 -7.38 -13.99
C GLU A 64 11.30 -8.59 -13.88
N GLU A 65 11.85 -9.79 -13.99
CA GLU A 65 11.09 -11.06 -13.87
C GLU A 65 10.40 -11.24 -12.51
N LEU A 66 10.85 -10.52 -11.49
CA LEU A 66 10.23 -10.53 -10.16
C LEU A 66 9.14 -9.46 -9.98
N CYS A 67 8.98 -8.58 -10.97
CA CYS A 67 7.96 -7.56 -10.94
C CYS A 67 6.60 -8.13 -11.32
N ASN A 68 5.59 -7.70 -10.60
CA ASN A 68 4.20 -8.02 -10.91
C ASN A 68 3.33 -6.80 -10.66
N ILE A 69 2.50 -6.47 -11.62
CA ILE A 69 1.52 -5.39 -11.50
C ILE A 69 0.13 -6.01 -11.44
N LYS A 70 -0.59 -5.75 -10.36
CA LYS A 70 -1.95 -6.22 -10.15
C LYS A 70 -2.94 -5.11 -10.45
N VAL A 71 -3.58 -5.18 -11.61
CA VAL A 71 -4.61 -4.21 -12.03
C VAL A 71 -5.91 -4.47 -11.29
N PHE A 72 -6.45 -3.45 -10.63
CA PHE A 72 -7.70 -3.53 -9.87
C PHE A 72 -8.75 -2.50 -10.30
N ASP A 73 -8.44 -1.58 -11.20
CA ASP A 73 -9.43 -0.69 -11.83
C ASP A 73 -8.91 -0.22 -13.20
N CYS A 74 -9.83 0.21 -14.05
CA CYS A 74 -9.55 0.69 -15.39
C CYS A 74 -10.42 1.89 -15.70
N LEU A 75 -9.78 3.01 -16.03
CA LEU A 75 -10.46 4.27 -16.32
C LEU A 75 -10.22 4.63 -17.77
N PRO A 76 -11.27 4.85 -18.58
CA PRO A 76 -11.09 5.33 -19.94
C PRO A 76 -10.35 6.68 -19.96
N TYR A 77 -9.50 6.87 -20.95
CA TYR A 77 -8.67 8.07 -21.10
C TYR A 77 -8.69 8.51 -22.56
N THR A 78 -8.98 9.76 -22.85
CA THR A 78 -9.06 10.25 -24.22
C THR A 78 -8.37 11.61 -24.33
N ASN A 79 -7.53 11.76 -25.36
CA ASN A 79 -6.85 13.02 -25.73
C ASN A 79 -6.07 13.70 -24.59
N GLY A 80 -5.33 12.97 -23.80
CA GLY A 80 -4.50 13.56 -22.75
C GLY A 80 -5.26 14.01 -21.51
N ALA A 81 -6.58 13.78 -21.45
CA ALA A 81 -7.43 14.08 -20.30
C ALA A 81 -8.29 12.87 -19.92
N LEU A 82 -8.57 12.71 -18.65
CA LEU A 82 -9.60 11.79 -18.19
C LEU A 82 -10.92 12.19 -18.84
N CYS A 83 -11.56 11.29 -19.62
CA CYS A 83 -12.89 11.55 -20.21
C CYS A 83 -13.90 11.89 -19.15
N SER A 84 -14.27 13.14 -19.04
CA SER A 84 -14.94 13.69 -17.86
C SER A 84 -16.32 13.12 -17.56
N PHE A 85 -17.02 12.56 -18.54
CA PHE A 85 -18.40 12.13 -18.33
C PHE A 85 -18.60 10.61 -18.26
N ILE A 86 -18.08 9.85 -19.21
CA ILE A 86 -18.34 8.39 -19.28
C ILE A 86 -17.62 7.62 -18.18
N GLN A 87 -16.47 8.08 -17.74
CA GLN A 87 -15.60 7.39 -16.78
C GLN A 87 -16.16 7.35 -15.37
N TYR A 88 -16.72 8.48 -14.95
CA TYR A 88 -17.26 8.61 -13.60
C TYR A 88 -18.59 7.90 -13.45
N GLU A 89 -19.26 7.64 -14.57
CA GLU A 89 -20.58 7.01 -14.58
C GLU A 89 -20.53 5.47 -14.70
N LEU A 90 -19.42 4.89 -15.18
CA LEU A 90 -19.30 3.44 -15.29
C LEU A 90 -19.21 2.79 -13.90
N PRO A 91 -20.10 1.82 -13.60
CA PRO A 91 -20.00 0.99 -12.42
C PRO A 91 -18.65 0.26 -12.34
N TYR A 92 -18.17 -0.02 -11.12
CA TYR A 92 -16.90 -0.69 -10.89
C TYR A 92 -16.80 -2.04 -11.61
N VAL A 93 -17.87 -2.82 -11.60
CA VAL A 93 -17.91 -4.12 -12.30
C VAL A 93 -17.66 -3.98 -13.80
N ASN A 94 -18.24 -2.96 -14.44
CA ASN A 94 -18.03 -2.72 -15.86
C ASN A 94 -16.60 -2.26 -16.18
N ARG A 95 -15.99 -1.48 -15.29
CA ARG A 95 -14.58 -1.09 -15.43
C ARG A 95 -13.64 -2.28 -15.31
N LEU A 96 -13.95 -3.26 -14.44
CA LEU A 96 -13.21 -4.53 -14.37
C LEU A 96 -13.39 -5.38 -15.63
N GLU A 97 -14.59 -5.40 -16.22
CA GLU A 97 -14.83 -6.08 -17.49
C GLU A 97 -13.99 -5.47 -18.61
N VAL A 98 -13.97 -4.13 -18.74
CA VAL A 98 -13.10 -3.43 -19.68
C VAL A 98 -11.64 -3.82 -19.46
N ALA A 99 -11.14 -3.76 -18.22
CA ALA A 99 -9.79 -4.20 -17.90
C ALA A 99 -9.55 -5.67 -18.33
N SER A 100 -10.59 -6.51 -18.32
CA SER A 100 -10.49 -7.91 -18.73
C SER A 100 -10.30 -8.12 -20.22
N LEU A 101 -10.71 -7.19 -21.01
CA LEU A 101 -10.60 -7.23 -22.47
C LEU A 101 -9.25 -6.67 -22.97
N LEU A 102 -8.53 -5.96 -22.12
CA LEU A 102 -7.24 -5.39 -22.52
C LEU A 102 -6.19 -6.48 -22.63
N PHE A 103 -5.41 -6.40 -23.71
CA PHE A 103 -4.23 -7.23 -23.88
C PHE A 103 -3.09 -6.64 -23.02
N LEU A 104 -2.70 -7.37 -21.98
CA LEU A 104 -1.71 -6.90 -21.01
C LEU A 104 -0.44 -7.76 -21.11
N PRO A 105 0.76 -7.17 -20.98
CA PRO A 105 2.01 -7.92 -20.87
C PRO A 105 1.97 -8.95 -19.74
N VAL A 106 2.83 -9.97 -19.82
CA VAL A 106 2.88 -11.10 -18.86
C VAL A 106 3.07 -10.64 -17.41
N GLN A 107 3.82 -9.55 -17.21
CA GLN A 107 4.07 -8.98 -15.88
C GLN A 107 2.85 -8.28 -15.29
N ILE A 108 1.84 -8.00 -16.11
CA ILE A 108 0.62 -7.33 -15.68
C ILE A 108 -0.50 -8.35 -15.60
N SER A 109 -1.00 -8.57 -14.41
CA SER A 109 -2.12 -9.48 -14.18
C SER A 109 -3.29 -8.75 -13.54
N LYS A 110 -4.48 -9.25 -13.80
CA LYS A 110 -5.70 -8.74 -13.20
C LYS A 110 -5.88 -9.30 -11.81
N ILE A 111 -6.43 -8.49 -10.91
CA ILE A 111 -6.77 -8.98 -9.59
C ILE A 111 -7.94 -9.96 -9.69
N THR A 112 -7.87 -11.05 -8.97
CA THR A 112 -9.01 -11.96 -8.83
C THR A 112 -9.99 -11.34 -7.84
N TYR A 113 -11.26 -11.27 -8.21
CA TYR A 113 -12.32 -10.79 -7.33
C TYR A 113 -13.38 -11.87 -7.10
N LYS A 114 -14.06 -11.76 -5.96
CA LYS A 114 -15.19 -12.61 -5.59
C LYS A 114 -16.29 -11.75 -5.00
N THR A 115 -17.52 -12.10 -5.24
CA THR A 115 -18.68 -11.43 -4.63
C THR A 115 -19.04 -12.10 -3.32
N PHE A 116 -19.18 -11.32 -2.27
CA PHE A 116 -19.49 -11.79 -0.92
C PHE A 116 -20.52 -10.89 -0.22
N THR A 117 -21.23 -11.45 0.74
CA THR A 117 -21.88 -10.65 1.78
C THR A 117 -20.84 -10.13 2.78
N GLY A 118 -21.20 -9.11 3.59
CA GLY A 118 -20.25 -8.49 4.52
C GLY A 118 -19.62 -9.47 5.51
N THR A 119 -20.37 -10.45 6.01
CA THR A 119 -19.86 -11.48 6.94
C THR A 119 -18.88 -12.43 6.24
N GLN A 120 -19.20 -12.85 5.02
CA GLN A 120 -18.33 -13.69 4.20
C GLN A 120 -17.03 -12.97 3.84
N ALA A 121 -17.10 -11.68 3.50
CA ALA A 121 -15.94 -10.86 3.19
C ALA A 121 -14.96 -10.77 4.39
N LYS A 122 -15.48 -10.58 5.61
CA LYS A 122 -14.67 -10.58 6.84
C LYS A 122 -13.96 -11.91 7.05
N LYS A 123 -14.68 -13.04 6.92
CA LYS A 123 -14.09 -14.39 7.06
C LYS A 123 -13.01 -14.64 6.01
N TYR A 124 -13.28 -14.28 4.76
CA TYR A 124 -12.34 -14.42 3.66
C TYR A 124 -11.08 -13.57 3.87
N SER A 125 -11.24 -12.31 4.28
CA SER A 125 -10.13 -11.43 4.62
C SER A 125 -9.23 -12.01 5.71
N LYS A 126 -9.81 -12.57 6.78
CA LYS A 126 -9.06 -13.23 7.85
C LYS A 126 -8.22 -14.40 7.33
N ASN A 127 -8.79 -15.22 6.46
CA ASN A 127 -8.08 -16.35 5.86
C ASN A 127 -6.89 -15.86 4.99
N LEU A 128 -7.08 -14.80 4.20
CA LEU A 128 -6.00 -14.24 3.39
C LEU A 128 -4.87 -13.66 4.25
N VAL A 129 -5.21 -12.98 5.34
CA VAL A 129 -4.19 -12.47 6.28
C VAL A 129 -3.38 -13.61 6.92
N ASN A 130 -4.00 -14.74 7.23
CA ASN A 130 -3.30 -15.92 7.71
C ASN A 130 -2.34 -16.52 6.66
N LEU A 131 -2.63 -16.30 5.38
CA LEU A 131 -1.77 -16.69 4.26
C LEU A 131 -0.68 -15.63 3.93
N GLY A 132 -0.60 -14.55 4.71
CA GLY A 132 0.41 -13.50 4.54
C GLY A 132 -0.05 -12.27 3.74
N TRP A 133 -1.30 -12.22 3.29
CA TRP A 133 -1.85 -11.03 2.62
C TRP A 133 -2.15 -9.93 3.63
N GLU A 134 -2.12 -8.67 3.18
CA GLU A 134 -2.43 -7.51 4.04
C GLU A 134 -3.92 -7.43 4.42
N GLY A 135 -4.78 -7.97 3.59
CA GLY A 135 -6.23 -7.93 3.73
C GLY A 135 -6.94 -7.92 2.38
N VAL A 136 -8.14 -7.38 2.34
CA VAL A 136 -8.93 -7.25 1.11
C VAL A 136 -9.51 -5.84 0.98
N MET A 137 -9.70 -5.42 -0.28
CA MET A 137 -10.53 -4.28 -0.63
C MET A 137 -11.94 -4.77 -0.95
N CYS A 138 -12.92 -4.25 -0.25
CA CYS A 138 -14.34 -4.47 -0.53
C CYS A 138 -14.86 -3.25 -1.26
N ILE A 139 -15.33 -3.43 -2.49
CA ILE A 139 -15.83 -2.34 -3.33
C ILE A 139 -17.25 -2.69 -3.76
N ASP A 140 -18.17 -1.73 -3.66
CA ASP A 140 -19.51 -1.90 -4.21
C ASP A 140 -19.41 -2.02 -5.74
N PRO A 141 -19.87 -3.12 -6.35
CA PRO A 141 -19.78 -3.34 -7.79
C PRO A 141 -20.52 -2.29 -8.63
N LYS A 142 -21.52 -1.62 -8.05
CA LYS A 142 -22.28 -0.56 -8.69
C LYS A 142 -21.70 0.83 -8.50
N SER A 143 -20.62 0.95 -7.72
CA SER A 143 -20.01 2.24 -7.41
C SER A 143 -19.36 2.90 -8.62
N LYS A 144 -19.49 4.20 -8.69
CA LYS A 144 -18.86 5.06 -9.69
C LYS A 144 -17.49 5.53 -9.17
N TYR A 145 -16.57 5.82 -10.08
CA TYR A 145 -15.27 6.36 -9.70
C TYR A 145 -15.37 7.82 -9.25
N GLN A 146 -14.69 8.18 -8.18
CA GLN A 146 -14.59 9.56 -7.70
C GLN A 146 -13.12 9.92 -7.45
N ALA A 147 -12.56 10.72 -8.36
CA ALA A 147 -11.16 11.14 -8.26
C ALA A 147 -10.93 11.99 -7.01
N GLY A 148 -9.81 11.71 -6.32
CA GLY A 148 -9.35 12.50 -5.16
C GLY A 148 -10.24 12.44 -3.91
N LYS A 149 -11.30 11.64 -3.91
CA LYS A 149 -12.22 11.51 -2.77
C LYS A 149 -12.02 10.22 -2.01
N ARG A 150 -12.12 10.30 -0.69
CA ARG A 150 -12.26 9.13 0.16
C ARG A 150 -13.75 8.75 0.21
N VAL A 151 -14.06 7.57 -0.29
CA VAL A 151 -15.45 7.12 -0.48
C VAL A 151 -15.82 6.02 0.51
N ASN A 152 -17.10 5.92 0.87
CA ASN A 152 -17.60 4.92 1.83
C ASN A 152 -17.93 3.56 1.19
N TYR A 153 -18.02 3.49 -0.13
CA TYR A 153 -18.30 2.25 -0.88
C TYR A 153 -17.02 1.45 -1.25
N SER A 154 -15.84 1.92 -0.81
CA SER A 154 -14.57 1.22 -0.94
C SER A 154 -13.94 1.10 0.45
N ILE A 155 -13.93 -0.11 0.99
CA ILE A 155 -13.52 -0.39 2.36
C ILE A 155 -12.33 -1.34 2.35
N LYS A 156 -11.23 -0.96 3.01
CA LYS A 156 -10.09 -1.84 3.24
C LYS A 156 -10.28 -2.62 4.54
N LEU A 157 -10.47 -3.92 4.43
CA LEU A 157 -10.49 -4.83 5.57
C LEU A 157 -9.08 -5.33 5.83
N LYS A 158 -8.46 -4.78 6.88
CA LYS A 158 -7.17 -5.22 7.41
C LYS A 158 -7.38 -5.81 8.80
N TYR A 159 -6.67 -6.88 9.10
CA TYR A 159 -6.56 -7.36 10.47
C TYR A 159 -5.30 -6.76 11.09
N ARG A 160 -5.49 -6.10 12.21
CA ARG A 160 -4.37 -5.66 13.04
C ARG A 160 -3.97 -6.82 13.93
N LYS A 161 -2.70 -7.12 13.99
CA LYS A 161 -2.13 -7.96 15.03
C LYS A 161 -1.80 -7.05 16.21
N THR A 162 -2.22 -7.44 17.40
CA THR A 162 -1.82 -6.83 18.66
C THR A 162 -0.74 -7.69 19.30
N ALA A 163 0.20 -7.07 19.97
CA ALA A 163 1.20 -7.73 20.77
C ALA A 163 1.41 -6.89 22.04
N ASP A 164 1.56 -7.57 23.16
CA ASP A 164 2.01 -6.94 24.40
C ASP A 164 3.53 -6.90 24.37
N LEU A 165 4.09 -5.72 24.55
CA LEU A 165 5.51 -5.46 24.47
C LEU A 165 5.95 -4.75 25.75
N LEU A 166 7.12 -5.11 26.26
CA LEU A 166 7.74 -4.43 27.38
C LEU A 166 8.35 -3.11 26.91
N CYS A 167 8.02 -2.01 27.57
CA CYS A 167 8.73 -0.76 27.34
C CYS A 167 10.06 -0.78 28.11
N ILE A 168 11.16 -0.75 27.38
CA ILE A 168 12.51 -0.85 27.95
C ILE A 168 13.22 0.50 28.00
N ASP A 169 12.73 1.48 27.23
CA ASP A 169 13.33 2.82 27.16
C ASP A 169 12.38 3.79 26.46
N VAL A 170 12.70 5.08 26.50
CA VAL A 170 12.04 6.13 25.75
C VAL A 170 13.06 6.88 24.88
N ALA A 171 12.70 7.21 23.66
CA ALA A 171 13.54 8.00 22.76
C ALA A 171 13.00 9.42 22.66
N ALA A 172 13.87 10.43 22.66
CA ALA A 172 13.50 11.81 22.38
C ALA A 172 13.04 11.98 20.94
N GLY A 173 12.30 13.04 20.65
CA GLY A 173 11.96 13.41 19.29
C GLY A 173 13.17 13.85 18.48
N ASP A 174 13.04 13.78 17.15
CA ASP A 174 14.11 14.23 16.26
C ASP A 174 14.43 15.70 16.46
N VAL A 175 15.70 16.07 16.32
CA VAL A 175 16.17 17.46 16.40
C VAL A 175 15.44 18.32 15.37
N GLY A 176 14.92 19.47 15.78
CA GLY A 176 14.10 20.35 14.95
C GLY A 176 12.65 19.93 14.78
N SER A 177 12.23 18.82 15.38
CA SER A 177 10.82 18.40 15.40
C SER A 177 10.03 19.06 16.54
N LYS A 178 8.70 19.04 16.45
CA LYS A 178 7.80 19.46 17.54
C LYS A 178 8.13 18.77 18.88
N TYR A 179 8.69 17.58 18.83
CA TYR A 179 8.89 16.70 19.98
C TYR A 179 10.36 16.56 20.40
N GLU A 180 11.26 17.44 19.94
CA GLU A 180 12.70 17.40 20.22
C GLU A 180 13.03 17.26 21.73
N ASN A 181 12.28 18.00 22.57
CA ASN A 181 12.48 18.03 24.03
C ASN A 181 11.40 17.23 24.78
N SER A 182 10.81 16.24 24.14
CA SER A 182 9.76 15.39 24.69
C SER A 182 9.90 13.95 24.20
N ILE A 183 9.04 13.04 24.68
CA ILE A 183 9.05 11.65 24.24
C ILE A 183 8.66 11.57 22.77
N GLY A 184 9.61 11.22 21.91
CA GLY A 184 9.42 10.98 20.49
C GLY A 184 8.81 9.60 20.22
N ALA A 185 9.31 8.57 20.92
CA ALA A 185 8.85 7.20 20.78
C ALA A 185 9.13 6.38 22.06
N LEU A 186 8.33 5.33 22.26
CA LEU A 186 8.61 4.27 23.22
C LEU A 186 9.49 3.21 22.56
N VAL A 187 10.51 2.76 23.27
CA VAL A 187 11.39 1.66 22.85
C VAL A 187 10.86 0.37 23.47
N LEU A 188 10.31 -0.48 22.63
CA LEU A 188 9.55 -1.65 23.05
C LEU A 188 10.28 -2.93 22.68
N GLN A 189 10.23 -3.94 23.56
CA GLN A 189 10.84 -5.25 23.35
C GLN A 189 9.80 -6.37 23.41
N ASP A 190 9.90 -7.32 22.46
CA ASP A 190 9.07 -8.53 22.49
C ASP A 190 9.74 -9.66 23.35
N SER A 191 8.99 -10.73 23.60
CA SER A 191 9.45 -11.90 24.36
C SER A 191 10.64 -12.63 23.72
N THR A 192 11.00 -12.31 22.49
CA THR A 192 12.16 -12.87 21.78
C THR A 192 13.38 -11.95 21.82
N GLY A 193 13.30 -10.81 22.53
CA GLY A 193 14.35 -9.82 22.63
C GLY A 193 14.44 -8.84 21.46
N ARG A 194 13.51 -8.87 20.48
CA ARG A 194 13.51 -7.89 19.40
C ARG A 194 12.99 -6.55 19.87
N VAL A 195 13.66 -5.48 19.46
CA VAL A 195 13.36 -4.12 19.86
C VAL A 195 12.75 -3.34 18.69
N VAL A 196 11.76 -2.49 18.98
CA VAL A 196 11.11 -1.59 18.04
C VAL A 196 10.80 -0.26 18.73
N SER A 197 11.00 0.86 18.01
CA SER A 197 10.58 2.18 18.49
C SER A 197 9.21 2.54 17.90
N VAL A 198 8.27 2.94 18.74
CA VAL A 198 6.89 3.26 18.38
C VAL A 198 6.55 4.67 18.88
N GLY A 199 6.47 5.63 17.95
CA GLY A 199 6.06 7.00 18.24
C GLY A 199 4.63 7.33 17.82
N SER A 200 3.99 6.47 17.02
CA SER A 200 2.61 6.67 16.58
C SER A 200 1.62 6.23 17.66
N GLY A 201 0.57 7.03 17.88
CA GLY A 201 -0.46 6.74 18.89
C GLY A 201 -0.28 7.48 20.19
N LEU A 202 0.88 8.10 20.45
CA LEU A 202 1.10 8.98 21.58
C LEU A 202 0.55 10.38 21.26
N ASP A 203 -0.26 10.93 22.14
CA ASP A 203 -0.69 12.32 22.07
C ASP A 203 0.32 13.26 22.78
N ASP A 204 0.05 14.56 22.80
CA ASP A 204 0.95 15.54 23.44
C ASP A 204 1.06 15.35 24.96
N ASN A 205 0.03 14.82 25.61
CA ASN A 205 0.07 14.53 27.04
C ASN A 205 0.90 13.29 27.35
N ASP A 206 0.85 12.29 26.48
CA ASP A 206 1.65 11.06 26.60
C ASP A 206 3.15 11.33 26.40
N ARG A 207 3.51 12.44 25.73
CA ARG A 207 4.88 12.77 25.37
C ARG A 207 5.62 13.62 26.39
N ARG A 208 5.01 13.89 27.53
CA ARG A 208 5.65 14.68 28.58
C ARG A 208 6.89 13.96 29.13
N PRO A 209 8.05 14.63 29.24
CA PRO A 209 9.30 14.01 29.70
C PRO A 209 9.18 13.33 31.07
N GLU A 210 8.33 13.86 31.96
CA GLU A 210 8.11 13.35 33.30
C GLU A 210 7.48 11.95 33.33
N LEU A 211 6.89 11.51 32.20
CA LEU A 211 6.30 10.19 32.08
C LEU A 211 7.29 9.12 31.64
N SER A 212 8.57 9.47 31.41
CA SER A 212 9.57 8.50 30.96
C SER A 212 9.65 7.28 31.89
N ASP A 213 9.81 7.52 33.19
CA ASP A 213 9.89 6.44 34.19
C ASP A 213 8.57 5.67 34.37
N TYR A 214 7.45 6.29 34.05
CA TYR A 214 6.13 5.65 34.10
C TYR A 214 5.97 4.58 33.00
N TYR A 215 6.58 4.79 31.84
CA TYR A 215 6.48 3.85 30.73
C TYR A 215 7.43 2.67 30.83
N ILE A 216 8.56 2.84 31.51
CA ILE A 216 9.61 1.81 31.60
C ILE A 216 9.25 0.79 32.70
N GLY A 217 9.19 -0.50 32.34
CA GLY A 217 8.96 -1.59 33.29
C GLY A 217 7.81 -2.52 32.95
#